data_c37525e1ac5b60d6cb444c95ad2dd346
#
_entry.id   c37525e1ac5b60d6cb444c95ad2dd346
#
_cell.length_a   1.000
_cell.length_b   1.000
_cell.length_c   1.000
_cell.angle_alpha   90.00
_cell.angle_beta   90.00
_cell.angle_gamma   90.00
#
_symmetry.space_group_name_H-M   'P 1'
#
loop_
_entity.id
_entity.type
_entity.pdbx_description
1 polymer ?
#
loop_
_entity_poly.entity_id
_entity_poly.type
_entity_poly.pdbx_seq_one_letter_code
_entity_poly.pdbx_strand_id
1 'polypeptide(L)'
;MSSLSPRHPKRHTEPVDVHVILRRGGEVLLTRRAGEVYASGLLHLPSGHLDGPHETILDAAVREAREETGVLIDPAEVRAAVVVHHRSPAGQARTGFFFEARRWQGQPHITEPHLCSDMGWWPLDALPGGMVAYCRAGLDAYRAGRYFATHFQHPGDPIAHQPGPGHRLALLPHTTPQHPPPAPAADRTLP
;
A
#
# COMPACT_ATOMS: atom_id res chain seq x y z
N MET A 1 -37.56 13.02 -35.34
CA MET A 1 -36.06 13.03 -35.37
C MET A 1 -35.60 12.69 -33.98
N SER A 2 -35.21 11.43 -33.77
CA SER A 2 -34.76 10.92 -32.47
C SER A 2 -33.29 11.25 -32.30
N SER A 3 -32.94 12.15 -31.39
CA SER A 3 -31.53 12.47 -31.10
C SER A 3 -30.91 11.32 -30.31
N LEU A 4 -30.07 10.55 -30.96
CA LEU A 4 -29.19 9.58 -30.32
C LEU A 4 -28.14 10.36 -29.52
N SER A 5 -28.34 10.47 -28.19
CA SER A 5 -27.29 10.94 -27.30
C SER A 5 -26.04 10.05 -27.47
N PRO A 6 -24.83 10.60 -27.65
CA PRO A 6 -23.63 9.80 -27.77
C PRO A 6 -23.45 8.96 -26.51
N ARG A 7 -23.44 7.64 -26.65
CA ARG A 7 -23.10 6.71 -25.57
C ARG A 7 -21.60 6.90 -25.29
N HIS A 8 -21.28 7.61 -24.23
CA HIS A 8 -19.90 7.61 -23.73
C HIS A 8 -19.50 6.18 -23.37
N PRO A 9 -18.34 5.70 -23.81
CA PRO A 9 -17.87 4.37 -23.42
C PRO A 9 -17.82 4.31 -21.89
N LYS A 10 -18.26 3.17 -21.31
CA LYS A 10 -18.24 2.94 -19.87
C LYS A 10 -16.79 3.10 -19.40
N ARG A 11 -16.53 4.05 -18.49
CA ARG A 11 -15.20 4.25 -17.91
C ARG A 11 -14.79 2.99 -17.15
N HIS A 12 -13.54 2.60 -17.29
CA HIS A 12 -12.96 1.55 -16.47
C HIS A 12 -12.91 2.01 -15.01
N THR A 13 -13.23 1.12 -14.09
CA THR A 13 -13.17 1.37 -12.65
C THR A 13 -12.40 0.24 -11.99
N GLU A 14 -11.55 0.58 -11.04
CA GLU A 14 -10.74 -0.37 -10.27
C GLU A 14 -10.93 -0.13 -8.77
N PRO A 15 -10.86 -1.19 -7.95
CA PRO A 15 -10.76 -1.04 -6.51
C PRO A 15 -9.52 -0.23 -6.09
N VAL A 16 -9.69 0.52 -5.01
CA VAL A 16 -8.58 1.21 -4.34
C VAL A 16 -8.33 0.49 -3.01
N ASP A 17 -7.08 0.09 -2.81
CA ASP A 17 -6.62 -0.55 -1.58
C ASP A 17 -5.70 0.40 -0.81
N VAL A 18 -5.71 0.28 0.51
CA VAL A 18 -4.74 0.93 1.40
C VAL A 18 -3.94 -0.13 2.15
N HIS A 19 -2.64 0.11 2.31
CA HIS A 19 -1.71 -0.76 3.04
C HIS A 19 -0.92 0.09 4.02
N VAL A 20 -0.75 -0.40 5.25
CA VAL A 20 -0.06 0.35 6.30
C VAL A 20 1.27 -0.31 6.66
N ILE A 21 2.36 0.39 6.37
CA ILE A 21 3.72 0.01 6.75
C ILE A 21 3.98 0.56 8.16
N LEU A 22 3.62 -0.21 9.18
CA LEU A 22 4.00 0.12 10.55
C LEU A 22 5.49 -0.18 10.73
N ARG A 23 6.28 0.85 11.03
CA ARG A 23 7.75 0.77 11.13
C ARG A 23 8.24 0.95 12.57
N ARG A 24 9.02 -0.02 13.06
CA ARG A 24 9.75 0.06 14.33
C ARG A 24 11.25 -0.14 14.03
N GLY A 25 12.00 0.95 13.95
CA GLY A 25 13.41 0.87 13.53
C GLY A 25 13.57 0.28 12.13
N GLY A 26 14.32 -0.80 12.01
CA GLY A 26 14.53 -1.56 10.76
C GLY A 26 13.46 -2.59 10.44
N GLU A 27 12.43 -2.75 11.29
CA GLU A 27 11.40 -3.78 11.17
C GLU A 27 10.08 -3.23 10.65
N VAL A 28 9.28 -4.10 10.06
CA VAL A 28 7.90 -3.87 9.61
C VAL A 28 6.97 -4.89 10.25
N LEU A 29 5.77 -4.46 10.64
CA LEU A 29 4.73 -5.35 11.13
C LEU A 29 4.06 -6.06 9.96
N LEU A 30 3.99 -7.40 10.05
CA LEU A 30 3.20 -8.21 9.13
C LEU A 30 2.18 -9.04 9.91
N THR A 31 1.05 -9.31 9.25
CA THR A 31 -0.04 -10.15 9.75
C THR A 31 -0.17 -11.38 8.86
N ARG A 32 -0.57 -12.52 9.43
CA ARG A 32 -0.84 -13.75 8.66
C ARG A 32 -2.34 -13.88 8.45
N ARG A 33 -2.77 -13.79 7.22
CA ARG A 33 -4.17 -13.92 6.82
C ARG A 33 -4.71 -15.30 7.20
N ALA A 34 -5.96 -15.35 7.67
CA ALA A 34 -6.62 -16.58 8.11
C ALA A 34 -8.10 -16.60 7.67
N GLY A 35 -8.76 -17.74 7.85
CA GLY A 35 -10.16 -17.90 7.49
C GLY A 35 -10.39 -18.06 5.98
N GLU A 36 -11.64 -17.90 5.57
CA GLU A 36 -12.08 -18.04 4.16
C GLU A 36 -11.89 -16.74 3.36
N VAL A 37 -10.65 -16.23 3.35
CA VAL A 37 -10.31 -14.97 2.67
C VAL A 37 -9.25 -15.21 1.59
N TYR A 38 -9.16 -14.26 0.65
CA TYR A 38 -8.11 -14.25 -0.36
C TYR A 38 -6.73 -14.34 0.31
N ALA A 39 -5.86 -15.22 -0.23
CA ALA A 39 -4.49 -15.42 0.22
C ALA A 39 -4.35 -15.87 1.71
N SER A 40 -5.32 -16.64 2.23
CA SER A 40 -5.24 -17.25 3.56
C SER A 40 -3.92 -18.01 3.74
N GLY A 41 -3.30 -17.90 4.93
CA GLY A 41 -2.00 -18.47 5.28
C GLY A 41 -0.78 -17.64 4.85
N LEU A 42 -0.94 -16.62 3.99
CA LEU A 42 0.16 -15.76 3.57
C LEU A 42 0.32 -14.54 4.48
N LEU A 43 1.55 -14.05 4.57
CA LEU A 43 1.88 -12.82 5.29
C LEU A 43 1.52 -11.59 4.44
N HIS A 44 1.02 -10.56 5.10
CA HIS A 44 0.54 -9.33 4.49
C HIS A 44 0.80 -8.12 5.41
N LEU A 45 0.72 -6.90 4.90
CA LEU A 45 0.61 -5.69 5.70
C LEU A 45 -0.83 -5.54 6.21
N PRO A 46 -1.08 -4.84 7.32
CA PRO A 46 -2.42 -4.32 7.63
C PRO A 46 -2.96 -3.53 6.43
N SER A 47 -4.20 -3.85 6.01
CA SER A 47 -4.70 -3.34 4.72
C SER A 47 -6.19 -3.56 4.53
N GLY A 48 -6.82 -2.71 3.78
CA GLY A 48 -8.20 -2.88 3.36
C GLY A 48 -8.60 -1.98 2.20
N HIS A 49 -9.89 -1.73 2.07
CA HIS A 49 -10.51 -0.94 1.01
C HIS A 49 -11.14 0.32 1.59
N LEU A 50 -11.52 1.26 0.73
CA LEU A 50 -12.36 2.37 1.13
C LEU A 50 -13.79 1.88 1.43
N ASP A 51 -14.38 2.34 2.53
CA ASP A 51 -15.76 2.02 2.93
C ASP A 51 -16.81 2.80 2.13
N GLY A 52 -16.38 3.73 1.30
CA GLY A 52 -17.29 4.47 0.44
C GLY A 52 -16.68 5.73 -0.18
N PRO A 53 -17.48 6.47 -0.96
CA PRO A 53 -16.97 7.61 -1.73
C PRO A 53 -16.60 8.84 -0.89
N HIS A 54 -16.92 8.84 0.39
CA HIS A 54 -16.65 9.96 1.31
C HIS A 54 -15.44 9.71 2.20
N GLU A 55 -14.90 8.50 2.22
CA GLU A 55 -13.69 8.16 2.97
C GLU A 55 -12.46 8.50 2.13
N THR A 56 -11.48 9.21 2.74
CA THR A 56 -10.20 9.44 2.08
C THR A 56 -9.31 8.21 2.21
N ILE A 57 -8.34 8.05 1.30
CA ILE A 57 -7.36 6.95 1.40
C ILE A 57 -6.52 7.01 2.68
N LEU A 58 -6.36 8.21 3.27
CA LEU A 58 -5.67 8.38 4.54
C LEU A 58 -6.54 7.90 5.71
N ASP A 59 -7.83 8.27 5.72
CA ASP A 59 -8.77 7.83 6.76
C ASP A 59 -8.91 6.31 6.74
N ALA A 60 -9.04 5.71 5.56
CA ALA A 60 -9.06 4.26 5.38
C ALA A 60 -7.80 3.60 5.96
N ALA A 61 -6.61 4.13 5.68
CA ALA A 61 -5.36 3.57 6.19
C ALA A 61 -5.29 3.62 7.74
N VAL A 62 -5.75 4.71 8.35
CA VAL A 62 -5.79 4.85 9.82
C VAL A 62 -6.84 3.93 10.43
N ARG A 63 -8.02 3.81 9.82
CA ARG A 63 -9.09 2.90 10.24
C ARG A 63 -8.62 1.44 10.19
N GLU A 64 -8.08 0.99 9.05
CA GLU A 64 -7.61 -0.39 8.87
C GLU A 64 -6.48 -0.76 9.84
N ALA A 65 -5.52 0.16 10.08
CA ALA A 65 -4.49 -0.07 11.08
C ALA A 65 -5.08 -0.30 12.48
N ARG A 66 -6.11 0.46 12.85
CA ARG A 66 -6.81 0.31 14.13
C ARG A 66 -7.61 -1.00 14.17
N GLU A 67 -8.36 -1.30 13.12
CA GLU A 67 -9.25 -2.46 13.05
C GLU A 67 -8.46 -3.77 13.07
N GLU A 68 -7.36 -3.87 12.32
CA GLU A 68 -6.57 -5.12 12.25
C GLU A 68 -5.54 -5.26 13.37
N THR A 69 -5.01 -4.14 13.90
CA THR A 69 -3.85 -4.18 14.83
C THR A 69 -4.07 -3.47 16.16
N GLY A 70 -5.20 -2.82 16.37
CA GLY A 70 -5.52 -2.10 17.61
C GLY A 70 -4.70 -0.83 17.87
N VAL A 71 -3.81 -0.41 16.95
CA VAL A 71 -3.02 0.81 17.14
C VAL A 71 -3.80 2.05 16.75
N LEU A 72 -3.50 3.17 17.43
CA LEU A 72 -4.07 4.47 17.10
C LEU A 72 -2.99 5.36 16.46
N ILE A 73 -3.17 5.69 15.19
CA ILE A 73 -2.24 6.54 14.44
C ILE A 73 -2.86 7.93 14.31
N ASP A 74 -2.08 8.96 14.63
CA ASP A 74 -2.43 10.33 14.27
C ASP A 74 -2.26 10.48 12.73
N PRO A 75 -3.27 10.91 11.98
CA PRO A 75 -3.14 11.14 10.54
C PRO A 75 -1.96 12.03 10.14
N ALA A 76 -1.55 12.96 11.00
CA ALA A 76 -0.38 13.82 10.79
C ALA A 76 0.97 13.06 10.79
N GLU A 77 1.01 11.87 11.41
CA GLU A 77 2.19 11.00 11.47
C GLU A 77 2.26 9.97 10.31
N VAL A 78 1.26 9.96 9.42
CA VAL A 78 1.19 9.08 8.26
C VAL A 78 1.84 9.74 7.05
N ARG A 79 2.66 8.98 6.33
CA ARG A 79 3.33 9.45 5.11
C ARG A 79 2.98 8.55 3.94
N ALA A 80 2.64 9.15 2.80
CA ALA A 80 2.52 8.41 1.56
C ALA A 80 3.90 7.82 1.18
N ALA A 81 3.94 6.52 0.92
CA ALA A 81 5.18 5.81 0.66
C ALA A 81 5.28 5.33 -0.80
N VAL A 82 4.31 4.53 -1.25
CA VAL A 82 4.32 3.93 -2.60
C VAL A 82 2.89 3.85 -3.12
N VAL A 83 2.74 3.99 -4.42
CA VAL A 83 1.54 3.60 -5.16
C VAL A 83 1.90 2.43 -6.07
N VAL A 84 1.13 1.35 -6.01
CA VAL A 84 1.32 0.18 -6.87
C VAL A 84 0.06 -0.05 -7.70
N HIS A 85 0.19 0.06 -9.02
CA HIS A 85 -0.83 -0.44 -9.91
C HIS A 85 -0.64 -1.95 -10.09
N HIS A 86 -1.58 -2.73 -9.58
CA HIS A 86 -1.51 -4.19 -9.53
C HIS A 86 -2.55 -4.83 -10.45
N ARG A 87 -2.17 -5.96 -11.04
CA ARG A 87 -3.10 -6.89 -11.70
C ARG A 87 -2.83 -8.30 -11.19
N SER A 88 -3.87 -8.93 -10.65
CA SER A 88 -3.81 -10.30 -10.14
C SER A 88 -3.70 -11.34 -11.26
N PRO A 89 -3.34 -12.61 -10.96
CA PRO A 89 -3.35 -13.70 -11.95
C PRO A 89 -4.71 -13.95 -12.58
N ALA A 90 -5.80 -13.59 -11.89
CA ALA A 90 -7.17 -13.67 -12.41
C ALA A 90 -7.55 -12.48 -13.31
N GLY A 91 -6.61 -11.54 -13.56
CA GLY A 91 -6.83 -10.41 -14.45
C GLY A 91 -7.51 -9.19 -13.79
N GLN A 92 -7.80 -9.25 -12.49
CA GLN A 92 -8.39 -8.13 -11.76
C GLN A 92 -7.32 -7.09 -11.45
N ALA A 93 -7.53 -5.85 -11.89
CA ALA A 93 -6.64 -4.74 -11.60
C ALA A 93 -7.13 -3.94 -10.38
N ARG A 94 -6.19 -3.27 -9.70
CA ARG A 94 -6.42 -2.40 -8.55
C ARG A 94 -5.27 -1.43 -8.32
N THR A 95 -5.54 -0.35 -7.64
CA THR A 95 -4.51 0.61 -7.23
C THR A 95 -4.35 0.58 -5.72
N GLY A 96 -3.15 0.23 -5.24
CA GLY A 96 -2.81 0.20 -3.83
C GLY A 96 -1.97 1.38 -3.41
N PHE A 97 -2.41 2.03 -2.35
CA PHE A 97 -1.69 3.11 -1.68
C PHE A 97 -1.02 2.56 -0.43
N PHE A 98 0.29 2.63 -0.37
CA PHE A 98 1.08 2.20 0.78
C PHE A 98 1.45 3.43 1.59
N PHE A 99 1.11 3.40 2.86
CA PHE A 99 1.39 4.48 3.83
C PHE A 99 2.37 4.00 4.87
N GLU A 100 3.33 4.84 5.26
CA GLU A 100 4.25 4.57 6.35
C GLU A 100 3.78 5.30 7.62
N ALA A 101 3.76 4.59 8.75
CA ALA A 101 3.64 5.17 10.08
C ALA A 101 4.79 4.67 10.97
N ARG A 102 5.45 5.60 11.67
CA ARG A 102 6.55 5.33 12.61
C ARG A 102 6.18 5.63 14.05
N ARG A 103 5.03 6.26 14.27
CA ARG A 103 4.50 6.61 15.59
C ARG A 103 3.03 6.26 15.67
N TRP A 104 2.66 5.69 16.76
CA TRP A 104 1.28 5.34 17.11
C TRP A 104 1.15 5.15 18.61
N GLN A 105 -0.08 5.08 19.09
CA GLN A 105 -0.40 4.73 20.47
C GLN A 105 -0.87 3.27 20.53
N GLY A 106 -0.63 2.62 21.67
CA GLY A 106 -0.98 1.22 21.88
C GLY A 106 0.09 0.23 21.44
N GLN A 107 -0.12 -1.03 21.74
CA GLN A 107 0.72 -2.14 21.30
C GLN A 107 -0.02 -2.93 20.23
N PRO A 108 0.59 -3.20 19.07
CA PRO A 108 -0.05 -4.02 18.05
C PRO A 108 -0.46 -5.39 18.60
N HIS A 109 -1.69 -5.79 18.37
CA HIS A 109 -2.24 -7.08 18.71
C HIS A 109 -3.31 -7.48 17.70
N ILE A 110 -3.59 -8.77 17.60
CA ILE A 110 -4.63 -9.28 16.71
C ILE A 110 -6.00 -8.89 17.27
N THR A 111 -6.74 -8.09 16.55
CA THR A 111 -8.10 -7.66 16.90
C THR A 111 -9.17 -8.51 16.22
N GLU A 112 -8.82 -9.11 15.05
CA GLU A 112 -9.71 -9.95 14.25
C GLU A 112 -9.15 -11.38 14.09
N PRO A 113 -9.22 -12.23 15.15
CA PRO A 113 -8.59 -13.56 15.14
C PRO A 113 -9.19 -14.52 14.10
N HIS A 114 -10.36 -14.23 13.56
CA HIS A 114 -10.98 -14.99 12.47
C HIS A 114 -10.39 -14.65 11.09
N LEU A 115 -9.72 -13.50 10.94
CA LEU A 115 -9.08 -13.04 9.71
C LEU A 115 -7.55 -13.02 9.79
N CYS A 116 -7.00 -13.06 11.03
CA CYS A 116 -5.57 -13.00 11.30
C CYS A 116 -5.16 -14.05 12.33
N SER A 117 -4.28 -14.98 11.96
CA SER A 117 -3.81 -16.06 12.85
C SER A 117 -2.46 -15.78 13.51
N ASP A 118 -1.70 -14.81 13.02
CA ASP A 118 -0.36 -14.49 13.52
C ASP A 118 0.00 -13.05 13.18
N MET A 119 0.81 -12.42 14.03
CA MET A 119 1.29 -11.05 13.84
C MET A 119 2.70 -10.95 14.42
N GLY A 120 3.59 -10.29 13.69
CA GLY A 120 4.96 -10.13 14.18
C GLY A 120 5.74 -9.06 13.43
N TRP A 121 6.96 -8.82 13.93
CA TRP A 121 7.92 -7.89 13.38
C TRP A 121 8.97 -8.62 12.57
N TRP A 122 9.24 -8.16 11.35
CA TRP A 122 10.26 -8.72 10.45
C TRP A 122 11.23 -7.64 9.98
N PRO A 123 12.51 -7.97 9.87
CA PRO A 123 13.47 -7.05 9.27
C PRO A 123 13.04 -6.67 7.84
N LEU A 124 12.99 -5.38 7.56
CA LEU A 124 12.58 -4.90 6.24
C LEU A 124 13.57 -5.28 5.14
N ASP A 125 14.84 -5.44 5.47
CA ASP A 125 15.91 -5.88 4.56
C ASP A 125 15.93 -7.39 4.33
N ALA A 126 15.27 -8.17 5.21
CA ALA A 126 15.17 -9.62 5.15
C ALA A 126 13.70 -10.08 5.27
N LEU A 127 12.84 -9.58 4.38
CA LEU A 127 11.42 -9.93 4.37
C LEU A 127 11.22 -11.44 4.19
N PRO A 128 10.29 -12.06 4.95
CA PRO A 128 10.08 -13.51 4.93
C PRO A 128 9.54 -14.00 3.59
N GLY A 129 9.67 -15.30 3.36
CA GLY A 129 8.90 -16.02 2.34
C GLY A 129 7.42 -16.12 2.71
N GLY A 130 6.59 -16.60 1.77
CA GLY A 130 5.17 -16.80 2.04
C GLY A 130 4.38 -15.51 2.23
N MET A 131 4.83 -14.43 1.62
CA MET A 131 4.09 -13.16 1.54
C MET A 131 3.17 -13.15 0.33
N VAL A 132 2.07 -12.40 0.40
CA VAL A 132 1.26 -12.03 -0.76
C VAL A 132 2.14 -11.26 -1.75
N ALA A 133 2.18 -11.69 -3.02
CA ALA A 133 3.07 -11.11 -4.02
C ALA A 133 2.84 -9.61 -4.23
N TYR A 134 1.59 -9.18 -4.21
CA TYR A 134 1.22 -7.76 -4.31
C TYR A 134 1.77 -6.92 -3.14
N CYS A 135 1.58 -7.39 -1.92
CA CYS A 135 2.10 -6.74 -0.72
C CYS A 135 3.63 -6.67 -0.75
N ARG A 136 4.28 -7.78 -1.13
CA ARG A 136 5.73 -7.84 -1.27
C ARG A 136 6.24 -6.85 -2.32
N ALA A 137 5.55 -6.72 -3.46
CA ALA A 137 5.89 -5.76 -4.51
C ALA A 137 5.90 -4.32 -3.99
N GLY A 138 4.90 -3.93 -3.18
CA GLY A 138 4.86 -2.62 -2.53
C GLY A 138 6.02 -2.39 -1.58
N LEU A 139 6.36 -3.38 -0.73
CA LEU A 139 7.50 -3.29 0.19
C LEU A 139 8.85 -3.24 -0.55
N ASP A 140 9.01 -3.97 -1.64
CA ASP A 140 10.24 -3.94 -2.43
C ASP A 140 10.40 -2.60 -3.17
N ALA A 141 9.30 -2.01 -3.67
CA ALA A 141 9.31 -0.66 -4.23
C ALA A 141 9.65 0.40 -3.15
N TYR A 142 9.07 0.26 -1.95
CA TYR A 142 9.37 1.11 -0.79
C TYR A 142 10.85 1.03 -0.41
N ARG A 143 11.43 -0.17 -0.30
CA ARG A 143 12.86 -0.40 -0.02
C ARG A 143 13.77 0.23 -1.08
N ALA A 144 13.34 0.18 -2.33
CA ALA A 144 14.06 0.79 -3.46
C ALA A 144 13.90 2.32 -3.54
N GLY A 145 13.17 2.96 -2.60
CA GLY A 145 12.92 4.38 -2.59
C GLY A 145 12.09 4.85 -3.79
N ARG A 146 11.16 4.02 -4.28
CA ARG A 146 10.30 4.33 -5.42
C ARG A 146 8.90 4.69 -4.97
N TYR A 147 8.33 5.73 -5.54
CA TYR A 147 6.98 6.19 -5.22
C TYR A 147 5.91 5.49 -6.06
N PHE A 148 6.27 4.98 -7.23
CA PHE A 148 5.34 4.32 -8.15
C PHE A 148 5.95 3.02 -8.68
N ALA A 149 5.10 1.98 -8.75
CA ALA A 149 5.46 0.70 -9.34
C ALA A 149 4.26 0.07 -10.06
N THR A 150 4.53 -0.84 -10.97
CA THR A 150 3.53 -1.75 -11.51
C THR A 150 3.89 -3.18 -11.12
N HIS A 151 2.87 -3.98 -10.80
CA HIS A 151 3.00 -5.39 -10.47
C HIS A 151 1.91 -6.17 -11.20
N PHE A 152 2.19 -6.55 -12.44
CA PHE A 152 1.22 -7.22 -13.31
C PHE A 152 1.54 -8.71 -13.41
N GLN A 153 0.80 -9.50 -12.64
CA GLN A 153 0.87 -10.96 -12.71
C GLN A 153 0.19 -11.48 -13.97
N HIS A 154 0.66 -12.62 -14.42
CA HIS A 154 0.11 -13.33 -15.58
C HIS A 154 -0.80 -14.46 -15.11
N PRO A 155 -1.74 -14.95 -15.95
CA PRO A 155 -2.49 -16.15 -15.65
C PRO A 155 -1.55 -17.32 -15.31
N GLY A 156 -1.80 -17.96 -14.15
CA GLY A 156 -0.96 -19.04 -13.63
C GLY A 156 0.16 -18.62 -12.69
N ASP A 157 0.49 -17.32 -12.57
CA ASP A 157 1.41 -16.85 -11.54
C ASP A 157 0.81 -17.12 -10.14
N PRO A 158 1.61 -17.51 -9.13
CA PRO A 158 1.10 -17.76 -7.79
C PRO A 158 0.76 -16.45 -7.08
N ILE A 159 -0.23 -16.53 -6.17
CA ILE A 159 -0.58 -15.42 -5.27
C ILE A 159 0.55 -15.12 -4.29
N ALA A 160 1.27 -16.18 -3.85
CA ALA A 160 2.45 -16.05 -3.01
C ALA A 160 3.63 -15.49 -3.80
N HIS A 161 4.39 -14.60 -3.16
CA HIS A 161 5.61 -14.04 -3.75
C HIS A 161 6.60 -15.14 -4.19
N GLN A 162 7.09 -15.00 -5.40
CA GLN A 162 8.22 -15.77 -5.92
C GLN A 162 9.36 -14.82 -6.31
N PRO A 163 10.60 -15.08 -5.85
CA PRO A 163 11.75 -14.26 -6.22
C PRO A 163 12.11 -14.41 -7.70
N GLY A 164 12.93 -13.47 -8.19
CA GLY A 164 13.43 -13.49 -9.56
C GLY A 164 12.39 -13.07 -10.61
N PRO A 165 12.40 -13.66 -11.81
CA PRO A 165 11.51 -13.26 -12.91
C PRO A 165 10.02 -13.40 -12.59
N GLY A 166 9.65 -14.28 -11.64
CA GLY A 166 8.28 -14.46 -11.16
C GLY A 166 7.75 -13.29 -10.32
N HIS A 167 8.60 -12.37 -9.88
CA HIS A 167 8.18 -11.24 -9.05
C HIS A 167 7.31 -10.21 -9.79
N ARG A 168 7.44 -10.09 -11.11
CA ARG A 168 6.62 -9.19 -11.97
C ARG A 168 6.62 -7.71 -11.56
N LEU A 169 7.57 -7.28 -10.73
CA LEU A 169 7.66 -5.89 -10.28
C LEU A 169 8.42 -5.05 -11.31
N ALA A 170 7.82 -3.94 -11.74
CA ALA A 170 8.47 -2.90 -12.51
C ALA A 170 8.46 -1.58 -11.72
N LEU A 171 9.63 -1.10 -11.36
CA LEU A 171 9.82 0.16 -10.66
C LEU A 171 9.79 1.31 -11.66
N LEU A 172 8.83 2.21 -11.51
CA LEU A 172 8.75 3.38 -12.37
C LEU A 172 9.84 4.39 -11.97
N PRO A 173 10.54 4.99 -12.95
CA PRO A 173 11.49 6.06 -12.67
C PRO A 173 10.75 7.26 -12.10
N HIS A 174 11.35 7.94 -11.11
CA HIS A 174 10.89 9.23 -10.66
C HIS A 174 12.02 10.25 -10.86
N THR A 175 11.69 11.41 -11.38
CA THR A 175 12.57 12.57 -11.33
C THR A 175 12.32 13.24 -10.00
N THR A 176 13.33 13.34 -9.14
CA THR A 176 13.27 14.28 -8.01
C THR A 176 13.07 15.67 -8.62
N PRO A 177 12.01 16.41 -8.30
CA PRO A 177 11.87 17.77 -8.78
C PRO A 177 13.12 18.54 -8.31
N GLN A 178 13.93 19.00 -9.26
CA GLN A 178 14.96 19.98 -8.96
C GLN A 178 14.23 21.30 -8.68
N HIS A 179 13.74 21.47 -7.44
CA HIS A 179 13.38 22.80 -7.02
C HIS A 179 14.68 23.61 -6.99
N PRO A 180 14.78 24.69 -7.76
CA PRO A 180 15.87 25.61 -7.56
C PRO A 180 15.84 26.05 -6.10
N PRO A 181 17.00 26.26 -5.44
CA PRO A 181 17.02 26.75 -4.09
C PRO A 181 16.18 28.03 -4.01
N PRO A 182 15.40 28.23 -2.92
CA PRO A 182 14.63 29.46 -2.77
C PRO A 182 15.56 30.66 -2.99
N ALA A 183 15.12 31.61 -3.79
CA ALA A 183 15.86 32.84 -4.02
C ALA A 183 16.20 33.44 -2.65
N PRO A 184 17.45 33.97 -2.48
CA PRO A 184 17.81 34.60 -1.22
C PRO A 184 16.80 35.69 -0.88
N ALA A 185 16.29 35.68 0.34
CA ALA A 185 15.33 36.65 0.81
C ALA A 185 15.91 38.06 0.50
N ALA A 186 15.17 38.83 -0.31
CA ALA A 186 15.55 40.21 -0.58
C ALA A 186 15.58 40.94 0.78
N ASP A 187 16.75 41.44 1.11
CA ASP A 187 16.98 42.27 2.27
C ASP A 187 16.05 43.50 2.16
N ARG A 188 14.93 43.45 2.90
CA ARG A 188 14.06 44.62 3.06
C ARG A 188 14.65 45.53 4.10
N THR A 189 15.71 46.23 3.76
CA THR A 189 16.06 47.48 4.46
C THR A 189 14.96 48.49 4.14
N LEU A 190 14.09 48.68 5.12
CA LEU A 190 13.13 49.81 5.14
C LEU A 190 13.92 51.12 5.34
N PRO A 191 13.49 52.21 4.69
CA PRO A 191 14.05 53.53 4.86
C PRO A 191 13.78 54.13 6.24
#